data_42116a04974cecc9e2530616f4d41cd4
#
_entry.id   42116a04974cecc9e2530616f4d41cd4
#
_cell.length_a   1.000
_cell.length_b   1.000
_cell.length_c   1.000
_cell.angle_alpha   90.00
_cell.angle_beta   90.00
_cell.angle_gamma   90.00
#
_symmetry.space_group_name_H-M   'P 1'
#
loop_
_entity.id
_entity.type
_entity.pdbx_description
1 polymer ?
#
loop_
_entity_poly.entity_id
_entity_poly.type
_entity_poly.pdbx_seq_one_letter_code
_entity_poly.pdbx_strand_id
1 'polypeptide(L)'
;MIQIEIDNGSGFCFGVTTAIKKAEEELAQGETLYCLGDIVHNGMECERLRQMGLITINHEDMKNLHDVKVLLRAHGEPPATYELARQNNIEIIDATCPVVLKLQKRIKEQYEQGVGQIVIFGKKGHAEVLGLVGQTESTAIVIENFDEVKKLDFSRDIYLYSQTTKSLDEFHRIISYIQSHISSEATFRSFDTICRSVANRMPNISQFATRHDLILFVCGRKSSNGKVLYNECLRVNPNTHLIEGPGEIEPDWLNNIETVGICGATSTPKWLMEQCRDKLLNIEK
;
A
#
# COMPACT_ATOMS: atom_id res chain seq x y z
N MET A 1 13.00 -21.79 26.55
CA MET A 1 12.11 -20.59 26.46
C MET A 1 12.54 -19.82 25.21
N ILE A 2 11.64 -19.73 24.25
CA ILE A 2 11.89 -19.05 22.96
C ILE A 2 12.00 -17.55 23.22
N GLN A 3 13.01 -16.90 22.62
CA GLN A 3 13.10 -15.43 22.62
C GLN A 3 12.26 -14.88 21.49
N ILE A 4 11.32 -13.97 21.81
CA ILE A 4 10.41 -13.36 20.84
C ILE A 4 10.68 -11.87 20.72
N GLU A 5 11.01 -11.41 19.53
CA GLU A 5 11.23 -9.99 19.22
C GLU A 5 10.20 -9.49 18.20
N ILE A 6 9.59 -8.33 18.45
CA ILE A 6 8.79 -7.62 17.46
C ILE A 6 9.66 -6.54 16.83
N ASP A 7 9.73 -6.51 15.50
CA ASP A 7 10.46 -5.49 14.76
C ASP A 7 9.89 -4.09 15.02
N ASN A 8 10.68 -3.22 15.65
CA ASN A 8 10.29 -1.85 15.97
C ASN A 8 10.00 -0.98 14.71
N GLY A 9 10.57 -1.36 13.58
CA GLY A 9 10.29 -0.71 12.30
C GLY A 9 8.97 -1.17 11.67
N SER A 10 8.35 -2.26 12.14
CA SER A 10 7.08 -2.79 11.63
C SER A 10 5.87 -2.03 12.18
N GLY A 11 4.83 -1.96 11.36
CA GLY A 11 3.58 -1.28 11.74
C GLY A 11 3.12 -0.25 10.71
N PHE A 12 2.02 0.40 11.00
CA PHE A 12 1.43 1.41 10.14
C PHE A 12 2.43 2.50 9.75
N CYS A 13 2.49 2.83 8.46
CA CYS A 13 3.16 4.06 8.03
C CYS A 13 2.32 5.29 8.42
N PHE A 14 2.93 6.47 8.34
CA PHE A 14 2.27 7.74 8.67
C PHE A 14 0.92 7.91 7.94
N GLY A 15 0.85 7.61 6.63
CA GLY A 15 -0.39 7.76 5.85
C GLY A 15 -1.51 6.85 6.36
N VAL A 16 -1.21 5.60 6.68
CA VAL A 16 -2.18 4.65 7.26
C VAL A 16 -2.60 5.08 8.66
N THR A 17 -1.64 5.44 9.52
CA THR A 17 -1.94 5.93 10.89
C THR A 17 -2.89 7.13 10.85
N THR A 18 -2.67 8.08 9.94
CA THR A 18 -3.53 9.26 9.80
C THR A 18 -4.95 8.87 9.37
N ALA A 19 -5.08 7.92 8.42
CA ALA A 19 -6.40 7.48 7.96
C ALA A 19 -7.18 6.75 9.05
N ILE A 20 -6.52 5.83 9.78
CA ILE A 20 -7.14 5.13 10.90
C ILE A 20 -7.58 6.11 11.99
N LYS A 21 -6.71 7.06 12.38
CA LYS A 21 -7.01 8.05 13.40
C LYS A 21 -8.21 8.93 13.03
N LYS A 22 -8.28 9.41 11.78
CA LYS A 22 -9.44 10.16 11.29
C LYS A 22 -10.72 9.35 11.36
N ALA A 23 -10.67 8.05 10.97
CA ALA A 23 -11.83 7.18 11.08
C ALA A 23 -12.30 7.02 12.53
N GLU A 24 -11.38 6.78 13.47
CA GLU A 24 -11.67 6.64 14.89
C GLU A 24 -12.23 7.94 15.49
N GLU A 25 -11.69 9.10 15.12
CA GLU A 25 -12.16 10.41 15.57
C GLU A 25 -13.60 10.70 15.11
N GLU A 26 -13.94 10.37 13.85
CA GLU A 26 -15.29 10.53 13.32
C GLU A 26 -16.27 9.54 13.96
N LEU A 27 -15.89 8.27 14.09
CA LEU A 27 -16.72 7.24 14.71
C LEU A 27 -17.01 7.54 16.19
N ALA A 28 -16.06 8.17 16.90
CA ALA A 28 -16.24 8.58 18.30
C ALA A 28 -17.30 9.68 18.49
N GLN A 29 -17.66 10.41 17.41
CA GLN A 29 -18.74 11.41 17.44
C GLN A 29 -20.15 10.78 17.39
N GLY A 30 -20.22 9.45 17.13
CA GLY A 30 -21.49 8.70 17.09
C GLY A 30 -22.26 8.85 15.77
N GLU A 31 -21.68 9.46 14.75
CA GLU A 31 -22.27 9.57 13.43
C GLU A 31 -21.92 8.38 12.54
N THR A 32 -22.77 8.11 11.55
CA THR A 32 -22.50 7.07 10.54
C THR A 32 -21.37 7.52 9.63
N LEU A 33 -20.30 6.73 9.57
CA LEU A 33 -19.17 6.97 8.69
C LEU A 33 -19.05 5.85 7.64
N TYR A 34 -19.08 6.23 6.38
CA TYR A 34 -18.76 5.34 5.28
C TYR A 34 -17.28 5.46 4.91
N CYS A 35 -16.68 4.37 4.42
CA CYS A 35 -15.31 4.36 3.90
C CYS A 35 -15.32 3.81 2.47
N LEU A 36 -14.78 4.55 1.52
CA LEU A 36 -14.71 4.14 0.13
C LEU A 36 -13.59 3.10 -0.08
N GLY A 37 -13.99 1.83 -0.07
CA GLY A 37 -13.12 0.66 -0.07
C GLY A 37 -12.49 0.34 1.28
N ASP A 38 -11.74 -0.76 1.36
CA ASP A 38 -11.03 -1.17 2.59
C ASP A 38 -10.08 -0.06 3.02
N ILE A 39 -10.22 0.45 4.24
CA ILE A 39 -9.40 1.57 4.76
C ILE A 39 -7.91 1.24 4.72
N VAL A 40 -7.57 -0.03 4.95
CA VAL A 40 -6.22 -0.58 4.88
C VAL A 40 -6.27 -2.02 4.36
N HIS A 41 -5.19 -2.48 3.74
CA HIS A 41 -5.10 -3.87 3.25
C HIS A 41 -4.74 -4.85 4.38
N ASN A 42 -5.56 -4.84 5.44
CA ASN A 42 -5.48 -5.76 6.59
C ASN A 42 -6.90 -6.07 7.07
N GLY A 43 -7.32 -7.34 6.92
CA GLY A 43 -8.69 -7.75 7.23
C GLY A 43 -9.04 -7.63 8.72
N MET A 44 -8.09 -7.90 9.61
CA MET A 44 -8.30 -7.80 11.06
C MET A 44 -8.54 -6.35 11.48
N GLU A 45 -7.81 -5.39 10.91
CA GLU A 45 -8.02 -3.97 11.20
C GLU A 45 -9.32 -3.44 10.59
N CYS A 46 -9.66 -3.86 9.37
CA CYS A 46 -10.96 -3.53 8.77
C CYS A 46 -12.12 -4.04 9.63
N GLU A 47 -12.01 -5.27 10.16
CA GLU A 47 -13.02 -5.85 11.05
C GLU A 47 -13.13 -5.10 12.38
N ARG A 48 -11.99 -4.70 12.97
CA ARG A 48 -11.97 -3.88 14.19
C ARG A 48 -12.75 -2.56 13.99
N LEU A 49 -12.49 -1.86 12.90
CA LEU A 49 -13.18 -0.60 12.58
C LEU A 49 -14.65 -0.82 12.22
N ARG A 50 -14.98 -1.94 11.55
CA ARG A 50 -16.37 -2.33 11.29
C ARG A 50 -17.14 -2.53 12.60
N GLN A 51 -16.54 -3.15 13.60
CA GLN A 51 -17.15 -3.30 14.93
C GLN A 51 -17.33 -1.97 15.66
N MET A 52 -16.51 -0.95 15.32
CA MET A 52 -16.71 0.43 15.81
C MET A 52 -17.78 1.22 15.02
N GLY A 53 -18.33 0.64 13.95
CA GLY A 53 -19.39 1.26 13.15
C GLY A 53 -18.99 1.78 11.76
N LEU A 54 -17.72 1.56 11.31
CA LEU A 54 -17.30 1.92 9.96
C LEU A 54 -17.99 1.05 8.91
N ILE A 55 -18.62 1.67 7.91
CA ILE A 55 -19.29 0.97 6.82
C ILE A 55 -18.45 1.07 5.55
N THR A 56 -17.89 -0.05 5.11
CA THR A 56 -17.14 -0.08 3.84
C THR A 56 -18.11 -0.12 2.65
N ILE A 57 -17.90 0.78 1.70
CA ILE A 57 -18.68 0.89 0.47
C ILE A 57 -17.79 0.84 -0.77
N ASN A 58 -18.35 0.59 -1.93
CA ASN A 58 -17.67 0.72 -3.22
C ASN A 58 -18.18 1.97 -3.99
N HIS A 59 -17.61 2.24 -5.17
CA HIS A 59 -17.98 3.40 -5.98
C HIS A 59 -19.44 3.35 -6.48
N GLU A 60 -19.99 2.15 -6.72
CA GLU A 60 -21.40 2.01 -7.12
C GLU A 60 -22.34 2.33 -5.95
N ASP A 61 -21.99 1.86 -4.74
CA ASP A 61 -22.75 2.20 -3.54
C ASP A 61 -22.75 3.71 -3.31
N MET A 62 -21.58 4.37 -3.50
CA MET A 62 -21.44 5.81 -3.30
C MET A 62 -22.35 6.65 -4.22
N LYS A 63 -22.65 6.16 -5.44
CA LYS A 63 -23.57 6.86 -6.35
C LYS A 63 -24.99 7.04 -5.80
N ASN A 64 -25.39 6.14 -4.91
CA ASN A 64 -26.72 6.11 -4.33
C ASN A 64 -26.81 6.76 -2.93
N LEU A 65 -25.69 7.25 -2.41
CA LEU A 65 -25.63 7.92 -1.11
C LEU A 65 -25.77 9.44 -1.28
N HIS A 66 -26.49 10.07 -0.36
CA HIS A 66 -26.70 11.51 -0.29
C HIS A 66 -26.64 11.98 1.16
N ASP A 67 -26.15 13.21 1.40
CA ASP A 67 -26.16 13.86 2.73
C ASP A 67 -25.49 13.02 3.82
N VAL A 68 -24.37 12.33 3.50
CA VAL A 68 -23.63 11.45 4.41
C VAL A 68 -22.15 11.82 4.44
N LYS A 69 -21.43 11.28 5.45
CA LYS A 69 -19.96 11.39 5.54
C LYS A 69 -19.30 10.17 4.91
N VAL A 70 -18.31 10.43 4.03
CA VAL A 70 -17.50 9.38 3.38
C VAL A 70 -16.02 9.67 3.60
N LEU A 71 -15.31 8.73 4.21
CA LEU A 71 -13.87 8.77 4.36
C LEU A 71 -13.21 8.25 3.08
N LEU A 72 -12.32 9.06 2.51
CA LEU A 72 -11.40 8.64 1.45
C LEU A 72 -10.09 8.19 2.10
N ARG A 73 -9.69 6.97 1.80
CA ARG A 73 -8.53 6.30 2.41
C ARG A 73 -7.19 6.85 1.89
N ALA A 74 -6.08 6.42 2.51
CA ALA A 74 -4.73 6.91 2.22
C ALA A 74 -4.26 6.75 0.76
N HIS A 75 -4.93 5.90 -0.03
CA HIS A 75 -4.58 5.62 -1.43
C HIS A 75 -4.93 6.74 -2.41
N GLY A 76 -5.80 7.68 -2.01
CA GLY A 76 -6.32 8.73 -2.88
C GLY A 76 -7.35 8.24 -3.90
N GLU A 77 -8.11 9.18 -4.42
CA GLU A 77 -9.20 8.94 -5.38
C GLU A 77 -9.04 9.80 -6.64
N PRO A 78 -9.64 9.41 -7.76
CA PRO A 78 -9.67 10.24 -8.98
C PRO A 78 -10.57 11.47 -8.79
N PRO A 79 -10.37 12.56 -9.58
CA PRO A 79 -11.21 13.76 -9.52
C PRO A 79 -12.73 13.48 -9.63
N ALA A 80 -13.12 12.46 -10.39
CA ALA A 80 -14.52 12.08 -10.56
C ALA A 80 -15.21 11.67 -9.26
N THR A 81 -14.46 11.10 -8.29
CA THR A 81 -15.01 10.76 -6.96
C THR A 81 -15.40 12.01 -6.17
N TYR A 82 -14.57 13.06 -6.23
CA TYR A 82 -14.86 14.34 -5.55
C TYR A 82 -16.03 15.07 -6.23
N GLU A 83 -16.14 14.96 -7.55
CA GLU A 83 -17.26 15.52 -8.31
C GLU A 83 -18.59 14.85 -7.93
N LEU A 84 -18.60 13.52 -7.88
CA LEU A 84 -19.76 12.74 -7.43
C LEU A 84 -20.17 13.13 -5.99
N ALA A 85 -19.20 13.26 -5.09
CA ALA A 85 -19.45 13.66 -3.70
C ALA A 85 -20.15 15.04 -3.65
N ARG A 86 -19.68 16.00 -4.46
CA ARG A 86 -20.27 17.34 -4.55
C ARG A 86 -21.72 17.30 -5.06
N GLN A 87 -21.96 16.51 -6.12
CA GLN A 87 -23.30 16.36 -6.70
C GLN A 87 -24.30 15.74 -5.71
N ASN A 88 -23.86 14.83 -4.88
CA ASN A 88 -24.68 14.10 -3.91
C ASN A 88 -24.68 14.73 -2.51
N ASN A 89 -24.10 15.91 -2.32
CA ASN A 89 -23.96 16.57 -1.01
C ASN A 89 -23.29 15.66 0.04
N ILE A 90 -22.27 14.88 -0.38
CA ILE A 90 -21.49 14.01 0.50
C ILE A 90 -20.35 14.81 1.13
N GLU A 91 -20.26 14.79 2.46
CA GLU A 91 -19.12 15.35 3.18
C GLU A 91 -17.92 14.39 3.08
N ILE A 92 -16.83 14.87 2.48
CA ILE A 92 -15.60 14.08 2.34
C ILE A 92 -14.67 14.28 3.53
N ILE A 93 -14.36 13.21 4.23
CA ILE A 93 -13.26 13.11 5.18
C ILE A 93 -12.03 12.60 4.43
N ASP A 94 -11.25 13.52 3.86
CA ASP A 94 -10.09 13.13 3.04
C ASP A 94 -8.91 12.71 3.91
N ALA A 95 -8.58 11.42 3.90
CA ALA A 95 -7.42 10.84 4.56
C ALA A 95 -6.32 10.42 3.58
N THR A 96 -6.34 10.94 2.37
CA THR A 96 -5.30 10.66 1.36
C THR A 96 -3.92 11.01 1.90
N CYS A 97 -2.98 10.10 1.76
CA CYS A 97 -1.60 10.31 2.18
C CYS A 97 -0.99 11.52 1.45
N PRO A 98 -0.32 12.45 2.15
CA PRO A 98 0.32 13.61 1.51
C PRO A 98 1.31 13.24 0.39
N VAL A 99 1.98 12.09 0.49
CA VAL A 99 2.87 11.58 -0.57
C VAL A 99 2.08 11.27 -1.83
N VAL A 100 0.91 10.65 -1.69
CA VAL A 100 0.01 10.33 -2.82
C VAL A 100 -0.59 11.60 -3.41
N LEU A 101 -1.06 12.54 -2.58
CA LEU A 101 -1.57 13.83 -3.05
C LEU A 101 -0.53 14.60 -3.88
N LYS A 102 0.72 14.64 -3.40
CA LYS A 102 1.82 15.27 -4.14
C LYS A 102 2.09 14.59 -5.48
N LEU A 103 1.99 13.26 -5.52
CA LEU A 103 2.14 12.48 -6.74
C LEU A 103 1.00 12.75 -7.73
N GLN A 104 -0.26 12.71 -7.27
CA GLN A 104 -1.43 13.05 -8.08
C GLN A 104 -1.31 14.44 -8.69
N LYS A 105 -0.96 15.45 -7.87
CA LYS A 105 -0.76 16.82 -8.33
C LYS A 105 0.31 16.91 -9.43
N ARG A 106 1.47 16.25 -9.25
CA ARG A 106 2.55 16.24 -10.25
C ARG A 106 2.14 15.59 -11.56
N ILE A 107 1.40 14.48 -11.50
CA ILE A 107 0.89 13.80 -12.70
C ILE A 107 -0.12 14.70 -13.44
N LYS A 108 -1.03 15.34 -12.71
CA LYS A 108 -2.00 16.28 -13.26
C LYS A 108 -1.32 17.45 -13.95
N GLU A 109 -0.36 18.11 -13.28
CA GLU A 109 0.41 19.21 -13.85
C GLU A 109 1.16 18.79 -15.12
N GLN A 110 1.70 17.56 -15.17
CA GLN A 110 2.34 17.01 -16.38
C GLN A 110 1.33 16.76 -17.50
N TYR A 111 0.16 16.24 -17.16
CA TYR A 111 -0.93 16.00 -18.13
C TYR A 111 -1.41 17.31 -18.76
N GLU A 112 -1.61 18.36 -17.97
CA GLU A 112 -2.06 19.67 -18.41
C GLU A 112 -1.06 20.37 -19.36
N GLN A 113 0.22 19.97 -19.35
CA GLN A 113 1.22 20.44 -20.31
C GLN A 113 1.03 19.84 -21.73
N GLY A 114 0.25 18.78 -21.86
CA GLY A 114 -0.16 18.20 -23.14
C GLY A 114 0.95 17.50 -23.95
N VAL A 115 2.06 17.13 -23.30
CA VAL A 115 3.23 16.55 -23.98
C VAL A 115 3.51 15.13 -23.54
N GLY A 116 3.78 14.24 -24.50
CA GLY A 116 4.31 12.90 -24.29
C GLY A 116 3.32 11.88 -23.74
N GLN A 117 3.87 10.74 -23.37
CA GLN A 117 3.17 9.63 -22.73
C GLN A 117 3.41 9.67 -21.22
N ILE A 118 2.34 9.75 -20.43
CA ILE A 118 2.42 9.55 -18.98
C ILE A 118 2.34 8.04 -18.72
N VAL A 119 3.38 7.49 -18.11
CA VAL A 119 3.52 6.07 -17.81
C VAL A 119 3.56 5.89 -16.30
N ILE A 120 2.74 4.98 -15.78
CA ILE A 120 2.65 4.66 -14.36
C ILE A 120 3.07 3.20 -14.16
N PHE A 121 4.21 2.99 -13.51
CA PHE A 121 4.60 1.66 -13.06
C PHE A 121 3.81 1.31 -11.79
N GLY A 122 2.81 0.45 -11.91
CA GLY A 122 1.88 0.15 -10.84
C GLY A 122 0.99 -1.06 -11.13
N LYS A 123 0.30 -1.54 -10.13
CA LYS A 123 -0.64 -2.66 -10.26
C LYS A 123 -1.97 -2.14 -10.82
N LYS A 124 -2.39 -2.64 -11.98
CA LYS A 124 -3.70 -2.34 -12.59
C LYS A 124 -4.84 -2.66 -11.62
N GLY A 125 -5.80 -1.76 -11.52
CA GLY A 125 -6.94 -1.90 -10.61
C GLY A 125 -6.63 -1.61 -9.13
N HIS A 126 -5.39 -1.34 -8.75
CA HIS A 126 -5.08 -0.89 -7.39
C HIS A 126 -5.62 0.53 -7.18
N ALA A 127 -6.19 0.81 -6.01
CA ALA A 127 -6.84 2.09 -5.70
C ALA A 127 -5.93 3.30 -5.95
N GLU A 128 -4.67 3.27 -5.49
CA GLU A 128 -3.72 4.33 -5.75
C GLU A 128 -3.52 4.56 -7.26
N VAL A 129 -3.35 3.48 -8.04
CA VAL A 129 -3.15 3.59 -9.49
C VAL A 129 -4.39 4.14 -10.19
N LEU A 130 -5.59 3.76 -9.76
CA LEU A 130 -6.83 4.33 -10.29
C LEU A 130 -6.90 5.84 -10.02
N GLY A 131 -6.52 6.27 -8.81
CA GLY A 131 -6.42 7.69 -8.44
C GLY A 131 -5.40 8.46 -9.28
N LEU A 132 -4.25 7.84 -9.61
CA LEU A 132 -3.21 8.44 -10.45
C LEU A 132 -3.66 8.54 -11.92
N VAL A 133 -4.22 7.46 -12.48
CA VAL A 133 -4.74 7.41 -13.86
C VAL A 133 -5.87 8.43 -14.05
N GLY A 134 -6.71 8.60 -13.03
CA GLY A 134 -7.79 9.60 -13.05
C GLY A 134 -7.30 11.05 -13.20
N GLN A 135 -6.04 11.36 -12.82
CA GLN A 135 -5.45 12.69 -13.02
C GLN A 135 -5.15 13.02 -14.49
N THR A 136 -5.25 12.04 -15.38
CA THR A 136 -4.93 12.13 -16.79
C THR A 136 -6.13 11.80 -17.69
N GLU A 137 -7.36 11.98 -17.19
CA GLU A 137 -8.58 11.58 -17.91
C GLU A 137 -8.50 10.14 -18.45
N SER A 138 -7.86 9.26 -17.70
CA SER A 138 -7.65 7.84 -18.04
C SER A 138 -6.76 7.58 -19.26
N THR A 139 -5.93 8.54 -19.68
CA THR A 139 -5.00 8.39 -20.82
C THR A 139 -3.63 7.84 -20.42
N ALA A 140 -3.27 7.84 -19.14
CA ALA A 140 -1.99 7.31 -18.67
C ALA A 140 -1.87 5.80 -18.93
N ILE A 141 -0.67 5.39 -19.35
CA ILE A 141 -0.35 3.99 -19.63
C ILE A 141 0.14 3.33 -18.34
N VAL A 142 -0.56 2.30 -17.88
CA VAL A 142 -0.14 1.53 -16.72
C VAL A 142 0.66 0.31 -17.16
N ILE A 143 1.87 0.16 -16.61
CA ILE A 143 2.73 -1.02 -16.76
C ILE A 143 2.88 -1.69 -15.39
N GLU A 144 2.62 -2.99 -15.31
CA GLU A 144 2.69 -3.74 -14.04
C GLU A 144 4.07 -4.35 -13.78
N ASN A 145 4.77 -4.69 -14.86
CA ASN A 145 6.04 -5.40 -14.82
C ASN A 145 6.94 -4.96 -15.99
N PHE A 146 8.18 -5.43 -15.94
CA PHE A 146 9.20 -5.11 -16.95
C PHE A 146 8.80 -5.48 -18.39
N ASP A 147 8.09 -6.59 -18.60
CA ASP A 147 7.76 -7.04 -19.96
C ASP A 147 6.76 -6.12 -20.66
N GLU A 148 5.94 -5.41 -19.89
CA GLU A 148 4.98 -4.44 -20.44
C GLU A 148 5.64 -3.14 -20.94
N VAL A 149 6.89 -2.85 -20.54
CA VAL A 149 7.64 -1.68 -21.01
C VAL A 149 7.81 -1.68 -22.53
N LYS A 150 7.93 -2.87 -23.13
CA LYS A 150 8.07 -3.06 -24.58
C LYS A 150 6.86 -2.56 -25.39
N LYS A 151 5.73 -2.30 -24.74
CA LYS A 151 4.50 -1.79 -25.37
C LYS A 151 4.49 -0.26 -25.54
N LEU A 152 5.46 0.44 -24.93
CA LEU A 152 5.56 1.90 -25.02
C LEU A 152 6.03 2.34 -26.41
N ASP A 153 5.61 3.51 -26.82
CA ASP A 153 6.07 4.16 -28.04
C ASP A 153 7.33 4.98 -27.76
N PHE A 154 8.49 4.43 -28.09
CA PHE A 154 9.79 5.07 -27.86
C PHE A 154 10.11 6.21 -28.82
N SER A 155 9.27 6.50 -29.82
CA SER A 155 9.39 7.65 -30.68
C SER A 155 8.82 8.94 -30.08
N ARG A 156 8.10 8.85 -28.97
CA ARG A 156 7.43 9.94 -28.28
C ARG A 156 8.03 10.17 -26.89
N ASP A 157 7.92 11.39 -26.39
CA ASP A 157 8.31 11.73 -25.01
C ASP A 157 7.65 10.80 -24.00
N ILE A 158 8.40 10.36 -22.97
CA ILE A 158 7.94 9.47 -21.92
C ILE A 158 8.20 10.11 -20.55
N TYR A 159 7.15 10.21 -19.74
CA TYR A 159 7.18 10.67 -18.36
C TYR A 159 6.78 9.51 -17.43
N LEU A 160 7.76 8.89 -16.80
CA LEU A 160 7.58 7.67 -15.98
C LEU A 160 7.44 8.02 -14.50
N TYR A 161 6.35 7.54 -13.91
CA TYR A 161 6.06 7.59 -12.47
C TYR A 161 5.91 6.17 -11.92
N SER A 162 6.02 6.02 -10.60
CA SER A 162 5.76 4.74 -9.92
C SER A 162 4.66 4.87 -8.89
N GLN A 163 3.85 3.82 -8.76
CA GLN A 163 3.05 3.60 -7.55
C GLN A 163 3.97 3.57 -6.34
N THR A 164 3.54 4.16 -5.22
CA THR A 164 4.40 4.40 -4.04
C THR A 164 4.94 3.13 -3.38
N THR A 165 4.35 1.96 -3.67
CA THR A 165 4.67 0.66 -3.05
C THR A 165 5.32 -0.36 -3.99
N LYS A 166 5.83 0.08 -5.15
CA LYS A 166 6.55 -0.79 -6.08
C LYS A 166 8.01 -0.99 -5.69
N SER A 167 8.65 -1.98 -6.29
CA SER A 167 10.08 -2.27 -6.12
C SER A 167 10.95 -1.20 -6.77
N LEU A 168 11.92 -0.67 -6.03
CA LEU A 168 12.88 0.30 -6.52
C LEU A 168 13.82 -0.31 -7.58
N ASP A 169 14.24 -1.55 -7.39
CA ASP A 169 15.13 -2.26 -8.32
C ASP A 169 14.45 -2.49 -9.68
N GLU A 170 13.18 -2.93 -9.65
CA GLU A 170 12.40 -3.10 -10.87
C GLU A 170 12.16 -1.76 -11.58
N PHE A 171 11.91 -0.69 -10.83
CA PHE A 171 11.77 0.66 -11.36
C PHE A 171 13.06 1.14 -12.06
N HIS A 172 14.23 0.93 -11.44
CA HIS A 172 15.52 1.25 -12.06
C HIS A 172 15.79 0.42 -13.32
N ARG A 173 15.41 -0.86 -13.31
CA ARG A 173 15.51 -1.71 -14.49
C ARG A 173 14.65 -1.19 -15.66
N ILE A 174 13.44 -0.72 -15.37
CA ILE A 174 12.53 -0.08 -16.33
C ILE A 174 13.16 1.20 -16.89
N ILE A 175 13.69 2.06 -16.01
CA ILE A 175 14.39 3.29 -16.40
C ILE A 175 15.51 2.99 -17.40
N SER A 176 16.41 2.05 -17.04
CA SER A 176 17.55 1.68 -17.89
C SER A 176 17.11 1.16 -19.26
N TYR A 177 16.03 0.39 -19.31
CA TYR A 177 15.49 -0.12 -20.56
C TYR A 177 14.95 1.01 -21.44
N ILE A 178 14.14 1.93 -20.89
CA ILE A 178 13.59 3.05 -21.64
C ILE A 178 14.73 3.95 -22.15
N GLN A 179 15.73 4.26 -21.31
CA GLN A 179 16.89 5.07 -21.70
C GLN A 179 17.67 4.49 -22.90
N SER A 180 17.73 3.15 -22.99
CA SER A 180 18.46 2.49 -24.09
C SER A 180 17.65 2.33 -25.37
N HIS A 181 16.34 2.61 -25.36
CA HIS A 181 15.45 2.42 -26.51
C HIS A 181 14.74 3.69 -26.97
N ILE A 182 14.75 4.77 -26.16
CA ILE A 182 14.14 6.04 -26.53
C ILE A 182 14.80 6.64 -27.77
N SER A 183 14.01 7.19 -28.69
CA SER A 183 14.50 7.91 -29.86
C SER A 183 15.34 9.12 -29.48
N SER A 184 16.35 9.47 -30.29
CA SER A 184 17.14 10.69 -30.08
C SER A 184 16.31 11.98 -30.20
N GLU A 185 15.12 11.92 -30.80
CA GLU A 185 14.20 13.06 -30.96
C GLU A 185 13.17 13.14 -29.81
N ALA A 186 13.09 12.12 -28.93
CA ALA A 186 12.15 12.06 -27.84
C ALA A 186 12.84 12.25 -26.49
N THR A 187 12.12 12.85 -25.55
CA THR A 187 12.59 13.10 -24.19
C THR A 187 12.12 11.99 -23.25
N PHE A 188 13.03 11.48 -22.41
CA PHE A 188 12.66 10.61 -21.30
C PHE A 188 12.92 11.29 -19.97
N ARG A 189 11.90 11.31 -19.11
CA ARG A 189 12.00 11.73 -17.70
C ARG A 189 11.40 10.69 -16.79
N SER A 190 12.12 10.31 -15.76
CA SER A 190 11.65 9.43 -14.71
C SER A 190 11.56 10.18 -13.38
N PHE A 191 10.53 9.86 -12.61
CA PHE A 191 10.29 10.44 -11.30
C PHE A 191 10.21 9.30 -10.29
N ASP A 192 11.21 9.20 -9.42
CA ASP A 192 11.18 8.25 -8.30
C ASP A 192 10.14 8.71 -7.28
N THR A 193 8.96 8.12 -7.41
CA THR A 193 7.79 8.39 -6.56
C THR A 193 7.51 7.26 -5.57
N ILE A 194 8.42 6.28 -5.45
CA ILE A 194 8.34 5.22 -4.46
C ILE A 194 8.49 5.82 -3.06
N CYS A 195 7.57 5.45 -2.16
CA CYS A 195 7.55 5.99 -0.81
C CYS A 195 8.79 5.57 -0.02
N ARG A 196 9.50 6.54 0.57
CA ARG A 196 10.71 6.27 1.37
C ARG A 196 10.42 5.40 2.60
N SER A 197 9.24 5.50 3.19
CA SER A 197 8.82 4.58 4.25
C SER A 197 8.73 3.13 3.80
N VAL A 198 8.53 2.88 2.49
CA VAL A 198 8.54 1.53 1.90
C VAL A 198 9.96 1.14 1.52
N ALA A 199 10.67 1.99 0.74
CA ALA A 199 12.00 1.69 0.24
C ALA A 199 13.02 1.45 1.37
N ASN A 200 13.01 2.27 2.43
CA ASN A 200 13.94 2.15 3.55
C ASN A 200 13.66 0.95 4.45
N ARG A 201 12.49 0.33 4.32
CA ARG A 201 12.16 -0.86 5.11
C ARG A 201 12.85 -2.13 4.63
N MET A 202 13.14 -2.22 3.34
CA MET A 202 13.75 -3.42 2.76
C MET A 202 15.06 -3.82 3.47
N PRO A 203 16.09 -2.95 3.59
CA PRO A 203 17.33 -3.33 4.26
C PRO A 203 17.13 -3.61 5.75
N ASN A 204 16.25 -2.87 6.43
CA ASN A 204 16.03 -3.04 7.86
C ASN A 204 15.34 -4.38 8.18
N ILE A 205 14.31 -4.73 7.41
CA ILE A 205 13.58 -5.98 7.62
C ILE A 205 14.41 -7.20 7.21
N SER A 206 15.25 -7.07 6.19
CA SER A 206 16.22 -8.08 5.79
C SER A 206 17.20 -8.37 6.94
N GLN A 207 17.79 -7.32 7.52
CA GLN A 207 18.70 -7.46 8.67
C GLN A 207 17.97 -8.04 9.89
N PHE A 208 16.72 -7.65 10.15
CA PHE A 208 15.91 -8.22 11.22
C PHE A 208 15.68 -9.72 11.01
N ALA A 209 15.28 -10.12 9.81
CA ALA A 209 14.96 -11.51 9.49
C ALA A 209 16.17 -12.46 9.59
N THR A 210 17.38 -11.99 9.32
CA THR A 210 18.61 -12.81 9.44
C THR A 210 19.04 -13.11 10.88
N ARG A 211 18.47 -12.42 11.87
CA ARG A 211 18.86 -12.59 13.29
C ARG A 211 18.01 -13.59 14.05
N HIS A 212 16.99 -14.18 13.42
CA HIS A 212 16.05 -15.07 14.05
C HIS A 212 15.97 -16.42 13.33
N ASP A 213 15.67 -17.48 14.07
CA ASP A 213 15.51 -18.83 13.52
C ASP A 213 14.19 -18.97 12.74
N LEU A 214 13.15 -18.26 13.18
CA LEU A 214 11.82 -18.23 12.60
C LEU A 214 11.33 -16.79 12.45
N ILE A 215 10.73 -16.47 11.32
CA ILE A 215 10.05 -15.20 11.09
C ILE A 215 8.55 -15.42 10.91
N LEU A 216 7.75 -14.74 11.72
CA LEU A 216 6.32 -14.57 11.48
C LEU A 216 6.09 -13.20 10.83
N PHE A 217 5.78 -13.23 9.54
CA PHE A 217 5.47 -12.02 8.78
C PHE A 217 3.95 -11.77 8.80
N VAL A 218 3.52 -10.78 9.59
CA VAL A 218 2.11 -10.47 9.78
C VAL A 218 1.62 -9.47 8.75
N CYS A 219 0.75 -9.87 7.83
CA CYS A 219 0.17 -8.93 6.89
C CYS A 219 -1.09 -9.49 6.18
N GLY A 220 -1.99 -8.60 5.76
CA GLY A 220 -3.11 -8.97 4.91
C GLY A 220 -2.65 -9.44 3.52
N ARG A 221 -3.22 -10.52 3.01
CA ARG A 221 -2.84 -11.16 1.72
C ARG A 221 -3.02 -10.25 0.50
N LYS A 222 -3.85 -9.18 0.62
CA LYS A 222 -4.07 -8.19 -0.44
C LYS A 222 -3.01 -7.07 -0.46
N SER A 223 -2.16 -6.95 0.57
CA SER A 223 -1.17 -5.89 0.71
C SER A 223 -0.04 -6.03 -0.32
N SER A 224 0.08 -5.06 -1.23
CA SER A 224 1.17 -5.01 -2.21
C SER A 224 2.53 -4.81 -1.52
N ASN A 225 2.60 -3.88 -0.56
CA ASN A 225 3.81 -3.65 0.24
C ASN A 225 4.16 -4.88 1.08
N GLY A 226 3.14 -5.56 1.65
CA GLY A 226 3.34 -6.78 2.42
C GLY A 226 4.01 -7.88 1.61
N LYS A 227 3.58 -8.10 0.37
CA LYS A 227 4.19 -9.11 -0.51
C LYS A 227 5.66 -8.83 -0.81
N VAL A 228 6.02 -7.58 -1.06
CA VAL A 228 7.41 -7.18 -1.33
C VAL A 228 8.29 -7.45 -0.11
N LEU A 229 7.86 -7.01 1.08
CA LEU A 229 8.62 -7.19 2.32
C LEU A 229 8.68 -8.66 2.77
N TYR A 230 7.58 -9.41 2.62
CA TYR A 230 7.56 -10.85 2.89
C TYR A 230 8.57 -11.62 2.02
N ASN A 231 8.60 -11.34 0.72
CA ASN A 231 9.54 -11.99 -0.20
C ASN A 231 10.98 -11.67 0.17
N GLU A 232 11.27 -10.48 0.67
CA GLU A 232 12.60 -10.12 1.17
C GLU A 232 12.96 -10.92 2.43
N CYS A 233 12.04 -11.03 3.39
CA CYS A 233 12.25 -11.89 4.57
C CYS A 233 12.52 -13.34 4.17
N LEU A 234 11.68 -13.90 3.27
CA LEU A 234 11.81 -15.27 2.78
C LEU A 234 13.14 -15.51 2.05
N ARG A 235 13.62 -14.51 1.30
CA ARG A 235 14.90 -14.58 0.58
C ARG A 235 16.11 -14.75 1.54
N VAL A 236 16.07 -14.08 2.69
CA VAL A 236 17.19 -14.09 3.65
C VAL A 236 17.00 -15.10 4.79
N ASN A 237 15.76 -15.48 5.06
CA ASN A 237 15.41 -16.49 6.05
C ASN A 237 14.30 -17.41 5.48
N PRO A 238 14.65 -18.60 4.96
CA PRO A 238 13.66 -19.54 4.40
C PRO A 238 12.59 -19.98 5.40
N ASN A 239 12.86 -19.93 6.72
CA ASN A 239 11.88 -20.22 7.77
C ASN A 239 11.01 -18.98 8.08
N THR A 240 10.41 -18.42 7.05
CA THR A 240 9.51 -17.26 7.14
C THR A 240 8.09 -17.67 6.77
N HIS A 241 7.14 -17.46 7.67
CA HIS A 241 5.72 -17.74 7.45
C HIS A 241 4.90 -16.46 7.39
N LEU A 242 4.11 -16.32 6.31
CA LEU A 242 3.14 -15.23 6.18
C LEU A 242 1.85 -15.62 6.88
N ILE A 243 1.41 -14.78 7.82
CA ILE A 243 0.17 -14.97 8.58
C ILE A 243 -0.67 -13.69 8.57
N GLU A 244 -2.00 -13.84 8.60
CA GLU A 244 -2.91 -12.70 8.76
C GLU A 244 -3.22 -12.41 10.23
N GLY A 245 -2.92 -13.35 11.14
CA GLY A 245 -3.14 -13.18 12.57
C GLY A 245 -2.71 -14.40 13.41
N PRO A 246 -2.90 -14.33 14.74
CA PRO A 246 -2.42 -15.37 15.67
C PRO A 246 -3.08 -16.75 15.49
N GLY A 247 -4.25 -16.80 14.83
CA GLY A 247 -4.94 -18.07 14.55
C GLY A 247 -4.26 -18.94 13.49
N GLU A 248 -3.34 -18.37 12.69
CA GLU A 248 -2.59 -19.10 11.66
C GLU A 248 -1.22 -19.60 12.14
N ILE A 249 -0.87 -19.37 13.42
CA ILE A 249 0.39 -19.86 14.00
C ILE A 249 0.27 -21.37 14.28
N GLU A 250 1.12 -22.15 13.63
CA GLU A 250 1.19 -23.60 13.80
C GLU A 250 2.26 -23.97 14.84
N PRO A 251 1.93 -24.76 15.89
CA PRO A 251 2.90 -25.13 16.94
C PRO A 251 4.13 -25.87 16.38
N ASP A 252 3.98 -26.61 15.30
CA ASP A 252 5.08 -27.38 14.69
C ASP A 252 6.21 -26.50 14.14
N TRP A 253 5.93 -25.22 13.83
CA TRP A 253 6.98 -24.28 13.39
C TRP A 253 7.96 -23.96 14.51
N LEU A 254 7.60 -24.19 15.77
CA LEU A 254 8.43 -23.86 16.94
C LEU A 254 9.40 -24.98 17.32
N ASN A 255 9.37 -26.13 16.62
CA ASN A 255 10.26 -27.24 16.89
C ASN A 255 11.74 -26.87 16.62
N ASN A 256 12.58 -26.99 17.64
CA ASN A 256 14.02 -26.65 17.59
C ASN A 256 14.31 -25.17 17.28
N ILE A 257 13.43 -24.26 17.66
CA ILE A 257 13.58 -22.81 17.49
C ILE A 257 13.97 -22.17 18.82
N GLU A 258 15.00 -21.32 18.82
CA GLU A 258 15.42 -20.52 19.98
C GLU A 258 14.93 -19.08 19.89
N THR A 259 14.81 -18.53 18.67
CA THR A 259 14.45 -17.13 18.43
C THR A 259 13.36 -16.99 17.38
N VAL A 260 12.32 -16.17 17.69
CA VAL A 260 11.25 -15.83 16.79
C VAL A 260 11.20 -14.31 16.57
N GLY A 261 11.33 -13.89 15.33
CA GLY A 261 11.10 -12.52 14.90
C GLY A 261 9.68 -12.32 14.39
N ILE A 262 8.97 -11.33 14.91
CA ILE A 262 7.65 -10.93 14.40
C ILE A 262 7.80 -9.59 13.70
N CYS A 263 7.43 -9.54 12.44
CA CYS A 263 7.46 -8.32 11.65
C CYS A 263 6.20 -8.20 10.77
N GLY A 264 6.04 -7.07 10.10
CA GLY A 264 4.84 -6.83 9.31
C GLY A 264 4.97 -5.69 8.30
N ALA A 265 3.94 -5.55 7.49
CA ALA A 265 3.82 -4.52 6.47
C ALA A 265 3.49 -3.14 7.06
N THR A 266 3.57 -2.09 6.22
CA THR A 266 3.09 -0.73 6.54
C THR A 266 1.56 -0.65 6.70
N SER A 267 0.86 -1.74 6.45
CA SER A 267 -0.59 -1.93 6.66
C SER A 267 -0.92 -2.84 7.84
N THR A 268 0.07 -3.28 8.62
CA THR A 268 -0.12 -4.17 9.76
C THR A 268 -0.19 -3.35 11.05
N PRO A 269 -1.26 -3.45 11.85
CA PRO A 269 -1.34 -2.76 13.13
C PRO A 269 -0.41 -3.40 14.17
N LYS A 270 0.14 -2.59 15.06
CA LYS A 270 1.05 -3.06 16.10
C LYS A 270 0.38 -4.04 17.05
N TRP A 271 -0.88 -3.79 17.42
CA TRP A 271 -1.66 -4.65 18.29
C TRP A 271 -1.78 -6.09 17.77
N LEU A 272 -1.83 -6.26 16.44
CA LEU A 272 -1.95 -7.59 15.84
C LEU A 272 -0.64 -8.40 15.96
N MET A 273 0.51 -7.73 15.82
CA MET A 273 1.82 -8.35 16.07
C MET A 273 2.01 -8.69 17.55
N GLU A 274 1.51 -7.84 18.47
CA GLU A 274 1.48 -8.10 19.91
C GLU A 274 0.61 -9.31 20.25
N GLN A 275 -0.56 -9.46 19.61
CA GLN A 275 -1.39 -10.66 19.77
C GLN A 275 -0.69 -11.94 19.27
N CYS A 276 0.06 -11.86 18.18
CA CYS A 276 0.88 -13.00 17.71
C CYS A 276 1.95 -13.37 18.73
N ARG A 277 2.64 -12.39 19.32
CA ARG A 277 3.59 -12.62 20.44
C ARG A 277 2.92 -13.29 21.62
N ASP A 278 1.77 -12.77 22.04
CA ASP A 278 1.05 -13.30 23.22
C ASP A 278 0.55 -14.74 22.96
N LYS A 279 0.17 -15.06 21.73
CA LYS A 279 -0.16 -16.43 21.33
C LYS A 279 1.04 -17.38 21.45
N LEU A 280 2.23 -16.95 20.98
CA LEU A 280 3.46 -17.75 21.10
C LEU A 280 3.81 -18.05 22.56
N LEU A 281 3.73 -17.03 23.44
CA LEU A 281 4.00 -17.18 24.87
C LEU A 281 3.02 -18.16 25.57
N ASN A 282 1.82 -18.36 24.99
CA ASN A 282 0.83 -19.31 25.52
C ASN A 282 0.99 -20.74 24.96
N ILE A 283 1.65 -20.92 23.84
CA ILE A 283 1.98 -22.24 23.28
C ILE A 283 3.13 -22.88 24.07
N GLU A 284 4.06 -22.08 24.58
CA GLU A 284 5.19 -22.57 25.40
C GLU A 284 4.82 -23.01 26.82
N LYS A 285 3.63 -22.71 27.31
CA LYS A 285 3.12 -23.13 28.61
C LYS A 285 2.40 -24.48 28.55
#